data_6888eb9ab43bfe740f3ff8fa092765fd
#
_entry.id   6888eb9ab43bfe740f3ff8fa092765fd
#
_cell.length_a   1.000
_cell.length_b   1.000
_cell.length_c   1.000
_cell.angle_alpha   90.00
_cell.angle_beta   90.00
_cell.angle_gamma   90.00
#
_symmetry.space_group_name_H-M   'P 1'
#
loop_
_entity.id
_entity.type
_entity.pdbx_description
1 polymer ?
#
loop_
_entity_poly.entity_id
_entity_poly.type
_entity_poly.pdbx_seq_one_letter_code
_entity_poly.pdbx_strand_id
1 'polypeptide(L)'
;MRTKLTIATHAILTILEIIALVYDIYSFGIAMFSYYTIDSNILQMLVSAGILYCLLKKKEGTIPVWLSKAHLVSAVALTVTFLIAALVLAPQEGFSYYFLENVAPINHFLAPVLSVLSFLFLGIGEKLPKKAVFAPVDATLLYGVIVLLLNAVRVVDGPYFFLKVYETAPSTIVMWFGIIAVLCWVLSAIYCWIRRKNA
;
A
#
# COMPACT_ATOMS: atom_id res chain seq x y z
N MET A 1 24.53 6.71 10.16
CA MET A 1 24.33 5.52 9.29
C MET A 1 22.85 5.32 8.94
N ARG A 2 21.93 5.24 9.92
CA ARG A 2 20.48 5.03 9.72
C ARG A 2 19.86 6.05 8.76
N THR A 3 20.11 7.36 8.90
CA THR A 3 19.57 8.40 8.02
C THR A 3 19.98 8.23 6.55
N LYS A 4 21.25 7.90 6.29
CA LYS A 4 21.75 7.66 4.92
C LYS A 4 21.05 6.45 4.28
N LEU A 5 20.84 5.39 5.05
CA LEU A 5 20.14 4.19 4.60
C LEU A 5 18.67 4.49 4.33
N THR A 6 18.01 5.27 5.21
CA THR A 6 16.62 5.72 4.99
C THR A 6 16.50 6.53 3.69
N ILE A 7 17.41 7.48 3.46
CA ILE A 7 17.43 8.27 2.22
C ILE A 7 17.59 7.36 1.00
N ALA A 8 18.56 6.44 1.03
CA ALA A 8 18.79 5.52 -0.08
C ALA A 8 17.56 4.64 -0.36
N THR A 9 16.94 4.06 0.68
CA THR A 9 15.76 3.20 0.53
C THR A 9 14.57 3.96 -0.06
N HIS A 10 14.28 5.17 0.44
CA HIS A 10 13.17 5.96 -0.08
C HIS A 10 13.45 6.52 -1.49
N ALA A 11 14.71 6.80 -1.83
CA ALA A 11 15.09 7.14 -3.20
C ALA A 11 14.86 5.97 -4.17
N ILE A 12 15.28 4.77 -3.78
CA ILE A 12 15.03 3.53 -4.56
C ILE A 12 13.53 3.30 -4.71
N LEU A 13 12.75 3.36 -3.61
CA LEU A 13 11.29 3.22 -3.66
C LEU A 13 10.68 4.24 -4.63
N THR A 14 11.02 5.51 -4.51
CA THR A 14 10.46 6.55 -5.40
C THR A 14 10.77 6.26 -6.88
N ILE A 15 11.99 5.82 -7.19
CA ILE A 15 12.38 5.50 -8.57
C ILE A 15 11.61 4.27 -9.09
N LEU A 16 11.55 3.20 -8.31
CA LEU A 16 10.84 1.97 -8.70
C LEU A 16 9.36 2.25 -8.95
N GLU A 17 8.72 3.02 -8.06
CA GLU A 17 7.31 3.38 -8.19
C GLU A 17 7.02 4.30 -9.38
N ILE A 18 7.94 5.21 -9.72
CA ILE A 18 7.82 6.03 -10.94
C ILE A 18 7.90 5.13 -12.18
N ILE A 19 8.83 4.18 -12.21
CA ILE A 19 8.96 3.24 -13.34
C ILE A 19 7.68 2.43 -13.50
N ALA A 20 7.16 1.87 -12.40
CA ALA A 20 5.94 1.08 -12.40
C ALA A 20 4.74 1.92 -12.83
N LEU A 21 4.57 3.12 -12.26
CA LEU A 21 3.47 4.04 -12.59
C LEU A 21 3.46 4.44 -14.08
N VAL A 22 4.62 4.75 -14.66
CA VAL A 22 4.71 5.09 -16.09
C VAL A 22 4.30 3.90 -16.96
N TYR A 23 4.73 2.70 -16.60
CA TYR A 23 4.33 1.48 -17.31
C TYR A 23 2.83 1.22 -17.19
N ASP A 24 2.27 1.36 -15.98
CA ASP A 24 0.85 1.10 -15.70
C ASP A 24 -0.05 2.11 -16.42
N ILE A 25 0.33 3.40 -16.44
CA ILE A 25 -0.37 4.44 -17.24
C ILE A 25 -0.39 4.07 -18.72
N TYR A 26 0.75 3.65 -19.26
CA TYR A 26 0.86 3.26 -20.67
C TYR A 26 0.03 2.02 -21.00
N SER A 27 0.00 1.05 -20.10
CA SER A 27 -0.64 -0.26 -20.35
C SER A 27 -2.14 -0.26 -20.09
N PHE A 28 -2.62 0.45 -19.05
CA PHE A 28 -3.99 0.39 -18.56
C PHE A 28 -4.74 1.73 -18.63
N GLY A 29 -4.04 2.83 -18.93
CA GLY A 29 -4.65 4.16 -18.95
C GLY A 29 -5.28 4.54 -17.61
N ILE A 30 -6.37 5.32 -17.66
CA ILE A 30 -7.07 5.82 -16.46
C ILE A 30 -7.72 4.67 -15.65
N ALA A 31 -8.07 3.55 -16.28
CA ALA A 31 -8.70 2.41 -15.61
C ALA A 31 -7.82 1.83 -14.49
N MET A 32 -6.50 2.04 -14.53
CA MET A 32 -5.56 1.58 -13.51
C MET A 32 -5.91 2.09 -12.10
N PHE A 33 -6.48 3.29 -11.95
CA PHE A 33 -6.86 3.88 -10.66
C PHE A 33 -8.03 3.17 -9.97
N SER A 34 -8.62 2.15 -10.58
CA SER A 34 -9.55 1.25 -9.91
C SER A 34 -8.86 0.11 -9.16
N TYR A 35 -7.55 -0.11 -9.36
CA TYR A 35 -6.81 -1.20 -8.71
C TYR A 35 -6.14 -0.73 -7.41
N TYR A 36 -6.43 -1.43 -6.31
CA TYR A 36 -5.81 -1.16 -5.01
C TYR A 36 -4.28 -1.24 -5.05
N THR A 37 -3.73 -2.15 -5.85
CA THR A 37 -2.29 -2.27 -6.09
C THR A 37 -1.70 -0.94 -6.55
N ILE A 38 -2.29 -0.31 -7.55
CA ILE A 38 -1.76 0.92 -8.14
C ILE A 38 -1.87 2.08 -7.13
N ASP A 39 -3.04 2.24 -6.50
CA ASP A 39 -3.27 3.31 -5.53
C ASP A 39 -2.34 3.18 -4.30
N SER A 40 -2.08 1.95 -3.82
CA SER A 40 -1.17 1.71 -2.70
C SER A 40 0.30 1.99 -3.06
N ASN A 41 0.72 1.69 -4.29
CA ASN A 41 2.05 2.00 -4.81
C ASN A 41 2.21 3.52 -5.03
N ILE A 42 1.22 4.21 -5.59
CA ILE A 42 1.23 5.69 -5.69
C ILE A 42 1.33 6.33 -4.30
N LEU A 43 0.55 5.86 -3.34
CA LEU A 43 0.65 6.35 -1.95
C LEU A 43 2.06 6.17 -1.41
N GLN A 44 2.69 5.02 -1.61
CA GLN A 44 4.07 4.75 -1.19
C GLN A 44 5.06 5.69 -1.88
N MET A 45 4.92 5.93 -3.17
CA MET A 45 5.74 6.89 -3.93
C MET A 45 5.68 8.28 -3.31
N LEU A 46 4.47 8.78 -3.05
CA LEU A 46 4.26 10.11 -2.45
C LEU A 46 4.82 10.19 -1.03
N VAL A 47 4.63 9.15 -0.23
CA VAL A 47 5.21 9.03 1.12
C VAL A 47 6.72 9.05 1.07
N SER A 48 7.32 8.26 0.17
CA SER A 48 8.78 8.20 0.00
C SER A 48 9.35 9.55 -0.44
N ALA A 49 8.74 10.22 -1.40
CA ALA A 49 9.13 11.56 -1.84
C ALA A 49 9.02 12.58 -0.69
N GLY A 50 7.95 12.51 0.11
CA GLY A 50 7.75 13.35 1.29
C GLY A 50 8.82 13.13 2.37
N ILE A 51 9.17 11.88 2.64
CA ILE A 51 10.25 11.53 3.59
C ILE A 51 11.59 12.05 3.09
N LEU A 52 11.91 11.85 1.80
CA LEU A 52 13.12 12.40 1.19
C LEU A 52 13.18 13.91 1.31
N TYR A 53 12.09 14.60 0.98
CA TYR A 53 12.02 16.05 1.12
C TYR A 53 12.32 16.51 2.56
N CYS A 54 11.72 15.85 3.56
CA CYS A 54 11.96 16.20 4.96
C CYS A 54 13.44 15.96 5.38
N LEU A 55 14.03 14.83 4.96
CA LEU A 55 15.39 14.46 5.35
C LEU A 55 16.48 15.28 4.63
N LEU A 56 16.21 15.72 3.39
CA LEU A 56 17.18 16.49 2.60
C LEU A 56 17.11 18.00 2.90
N LYS A 57 15.91 18.54 3.19
CA LYS A 57 15.74 19.99 3.40
C LYS A 57 15.82 20.43 4.86
N LYS A 58 15.44 19.59 5.83
CA LYS A 58 15.45 19.97 7.24
C LYS A 58 16.76 19.54 7.91
N LYS A 59 17.54 20.51 8.41
CA LYS A 59 18.78 20.26 9.19
C LYS A 59 18.55 19.37 10.42
N GLU A 60 17.33 19.30 10.96
CA GLU A 60 16.99 18.52 12.13
C GLU A 60 16.41 17.13 11.81
N GLY A 61 16.20 16.78 10.55
CA GLY A 61 15.86 15.41 10.11
C GLY A 61 14.58 14.81 10.69
N THR A 62 13.63 15.62 11.18
CA THR A 62 12.39 15.14 11.79
C THR A 62 11.30 14.92 10.73
N ILE A 63 10.73 13.71 10.73
CA ILE A 63 9.57 13.37 9.91
C ILE A 63 8.31 13.66 10.72
N PRO A 64 7.37 14.49 10.22
CA PRO A 64 6.16 14.84 10.95
C PRO A 64 5.25 13.62 11.16
N VAL A 65 4.46 13.64 12.25
CA VAL A 65 3.57 12.52 12.63
C VAL A 65 2.62 12.11 11.50
N TRP A 66 2.04 13.08 10.78
CA TRP A 66 1.14 12.77 9.68
C TRP A 66 1.81 11.97 8.56
N LEU A 67 3.07 12.28 8.22
CA LEU A 67 3.83 11.55 7.20
C LEU A 67 4.26 10.16 7.70
N SER A 68 4.62 10.04 8.99
CA SER A 68 4.85 8.75 9.65
C SER A 68 3.59 7.89 9.67
N LYS A 69 2.40 8.50 9.85
CA LYS A 69 1.10 7.82 9.78
C LYS A 69 0.79 7.39 8.34
N ALA A 70 1.04 8.25 7.35
CA ALA A 70 0.88 7.90 5.94
C ALA A 70 1.82 6.75 5.53
N HIS A 71 3.05 6.69 6.08
CA HIS A 71 3.97 5.58 5.86
C HIS A 71 3.44 4.26 6.48
N LEU A 72 2.80 4.31 7.65
CA LEU A 72 2.12 3.13 8.19
C LEU A 72 1.01 2.65 7.26
N VAL A 73 0.19 3.60 6.75
CA VAL A 73 -0.90 3.26 5.81
C VAL A 73 -0.35 2.61 4.55
N SER A 74 0.68 3.19 3.91
CA SER A 74 1.27 2.63 2.69
C SER A 74 1.93 1.27 2.92
N ALA A 75 2.68 1.10 4.03
CA ALA A 75 3.33 -0.17 4.35
C ALA A 75 2.31 -1.31 4.58
N VAL A 76 1.21 -1.03 5.28
CA VAL A 76 0.12 -2.01 5.48
C VAL A 76 -0.60 -2.27 4.16
N ALA A 77 -0.94 -1.23 3.39
CA ALA A 77 -1.62 -1.36 2.11
C ALA A 77 -0.83 -2.23 1.13
N LEU A 78 0.48 -1.98 0.98
CA LEU A 78 1.35 -2.79 0.13
C LEU A 78 1.48 -4.24 0.63
N THR A 79 1.46 -4.47 1.95
CA THR A 79 1.45 -5.85 2.47
C THR A 79 0.15 -6.56 2.15
N VAL A 80 -0.99 -5.86 2.24
CA VAL A 80 -2.29 -6.40 1.79
C VAL A 80 -2.26 -6.71 0.30
N THR A 81 -1.73 -5.80 -0.53
CA THR A 81 -1.52 -6.02 -1.96
C THR A 81 -0.72 -7.30 -2.21
N PHE A 82 0.44 -7.45 -1.56
CA PHE A 82 1.26 -8.66 -1.68
C PHE A 82 0.50 -9.93 -1.27
N LEU A 83 -0.16 -9.92 -0.10
CA LEU A 83 -0.85 -11.10 0.43
C LEU A 83 -2.06 -11.50 -0.44
N ILE A 84 -2.86 -10.54 -0.88
CA ILE A 84 -4.00 -10.81 -1.77
C ILE A 84 -3.51 -11.31 -3.13
N ALA A 85 -2.47 -10.70 -3.71
CA ALA A 85 -1.88 -11.18 -4.95
C ALA A 85 -1.35 -12.61 -4.80
N ALA A 86 -0.58 -12.90 -3.74
CA ALA A 86 0.06 -14.21 -3.55
C ALA A 86 -0.91 -15.32 -3.18
N LEU A 87 -1.89 -15.05 -2.30
CA LEU A 87 -2.72 -16.09 -1.69
C LEU A 87 -4.11 -16.23 -2.34
N VAL A 88 -4.56 -15.19 -3.04
CA VAL A 88 -5.93 -15.16 -3.61
C VAL A 88 -5.91 -15.10 -5.12
N LEU A 89 -5.15 -14.18 -5.73
CA LEU A 89 -5.22 -13.92 -7.16
C LEU A 89 -4.27 -14.82 -7.97
N ALA A 90 -3.02 -14.94 -7.57
CA ALA A 90 -2.04 -15.75 -8.29
C ALA A 90 -2.41 -17.25 -8.40
N PRO A 91 -3.05 -17.88 -7.40
CA PRO A 91 -3.57 -19.25 -7.56
C PRO A 91 -4.66 -19.40 -8.63
N GLN A 92 -5.39 -18.33 -8.95
CA GLN A 92 -6.50 -18.34 -9.91
C GLN A 92 -6.06 -17.89 -11.31
N GLU A 93 -5.18 -16.89 -11.40
CA GLU A 93 -4.84 -16.19 -12.64
C GLU A 93 -3.39 -16.42 -13.09
N GLY A 94 -2.56 -17.05 -12.24
CA GLY A 94 -1.18 -17.41 -12.53
C GLY A 94 -0.14 -16.61 -11.78
N PHE A 95 0.84 -17.32 -11.22
CA PHE A 95 1.93 -16.73 -10.43
C PHE A 95 2.82 -15.82 -11.29
N SER A 96 3.09 -16.19 -12.54
CA SER A 96 3.94 -15.42 -13.47
C SER A 96 3.39 -14.01 -13.66
N TYR A 97 2.09 -13.90 -13.89
CA TYR A 97 1.40 -12.64 -14.13
C TYR A 97 1.58 -11.65 -12.95
N TYR A 98 1.44 -12.14 -11.70
CA TYR A 98 1.51 -11.26 -10.52
C TYR A 98 2.93 -10.98 -10.02
N PHE A 99 3.93 -11.84 -10.34
CA PHE A 99 5.24 -11.74 -9.69
C PHE A 99 6.44 -11.73 -10.63
N LEU A 100 6.27 -12.05 -11.92
CA LEU A 100 7.42 -12.17 -12.83
C LEU A 100 7.30 -11.31 -14.08
N GLU A 101 6.10 -10.87 -14.46
CA GLU A 101 5.90 -10.15 -15.71
C GLU A 101 5.99 -8.63 -15.52
N ASN A 102 6.60 -7.97 -16.49
CA ASN A 102 6.64 -6.50 -16.61
C ASN A 102 7.07 -5.80 -15.30
N VAL A 103 6.19 -4.95 -14.75
CA VAL A 103 6.41 -4.23 -13.48
C VAL A 103 5.78 -4.94 -12.27
N ALA A 104 5.15 -6.09 -12.47
CA ALA A 104 4.53 -6.85 -11.38
C ALA A 104 5.50 -7.19 -10.23
N PRO A 105 6.80 -7.55 -10.47
CA PRO A 105 7.77 -7.71 -9.38
C PRO A 105 7.95 -6.45 -8.53
N ILE A 106 7.84 -5.26 -9.12
CA ILE A 106 7.92 -4.00 -8.38
C ILE A 106 6.65 -3.84 -7.54
N ASN A 107 5.48 -3.88 -8.19
CA ASN A 107 4.18 -3.60 -7.57
C ASN A 107 3.80 -4.57 -6.46
N HIS A 108 4.12 -5.87 -6.61
CA HIS A 108 3.65 -6.91 -5.71
C HIS A 108 4.72 -7.50 -4.78
N PHE A 109 6.01 -7.19 -4.99
CA PHE A 109 7.07 -7.76 -4.15
C PHE A 109 8.09 -6.73 -3.68
N LEU A 110 8.81 -6.06 -4.58
CA LEU A 110 9.93 -5.18 -4.20
C LEU A 110 9.47 -3.97 -3.39
N ALA A 111 8.47 -3.24 -3.86
CA ALA A 111 7.93 -2.08 -3.15
C ALA A 111 7.28 -2.47 -1.82
N PRO A 112 6.42 -3.51 -1.71
CA PRO A 112 5.95 -4.02 -0.43
C PRO A 112 7.06 -4.34 0.56
N VAL A 113 8.07 -5.12 0.16
CA VAL A 113 9.18 -5.52 1.05
C VAL A 113 9.97 -4.32 1.51
N LEU A 114 10.40 -3.45 0.60
CA LEU A 114 11.18 -2.25 0.94
C LEU A 114 10.40 -1.28 1.81
N SER A 115 9.10 -1.10 1.54
CA SER A 115 8.22 -0.25 2.35
C SER A 115 8.14 -0.75 3.80
N VAL A 116 7.86 -2.04 3.99
CA VAL A 116 7.79 -2.66 5.32
C VAL A 116 9.11 -2.55 6.06
N LEU A 117 10.22 -2.92 5.42
CA LEU A 117 11.55 -2.83 6.03
C LEU A 117 11.89 -1.38 6.42
N SER A 118 11.58 -0.41 5.56
CA SER A 118 11.84 1.00 5.85
C SER A 118 10.98 1.48 7.02
N PHE A 119 9.70 1.11 7.08
CA PHE A 119 8.81 1.49 8.16
C PHE A 119 9.26 0.89 9.50
N LEU A 120 9.59 -0.39 9.54
CA LEU A 120 9.89 -1.11 10.78
C LEU A 120 11.28 -0.79 11.35
N PHE A 121 12.29 -0.66 10.49
CA PHE A 121 13.69 -0.61 10.92
C PHE A 121 14.40 0.70 10.62
N LEU A 122 13.94 1.45 9.64
CA LEU A 122 14.56 2.70 9.21
C LEU A 122 13.74 3.94 9.59
N GLY A 123 12.57 3.76 10.19
CA GLY A 123 11.67 4.84 10.56
C GLY A 123 12.35 5.87 11.47
N ILE A 124 12.49 7.11 10.96
CA ILE A 124 12.98 8.28 11.67
C ILE A 124 11.77 9.18 11.88
N GLY A 125 11.54 9.67 13.11
CA GLY A 125 10.45 10.60 13.38
C GLY A 125 9.73 10.34 14.69
N GLU A 126 8.67 11.09 14.91
CA GLU A 126 7.90 11.05 16.14
C GLU A 126 7.14 9.73 16.35
N LYS A 127 6.87 9.41 17.62
CA LYS A 127 6.09 8.22 17.99
C LYS A 127 4.66 8.35 17.47
N LEU A 128 4.18 7.30 16.82
CA LEU A 128 2.80 7.26 16.37
C LEU A 128 1.83 7.16 17.55
N PRO A 129 0.72 7.94 17.53
CA PRO A 129 -0.33 7.81 18.55
C PRO A 129 -0.96 6.42 18.50
N LYS A 130 -1.49 5.95 19.63
CA LYS A 130 -2.11 4.60 19.71
C LYS A 130 -3.21 4.38 18.67
N LYS A 131 -4.01 5.43 18.40
CA LYS A 131 -5.11 5.39 17.42
C LYS A 131 -4.62 5.27 15.95
N ALA A 132 -3.33 5.50 15.65
CA ALA A 132 -2.81 5.36 14.29
C ALA A 132 -3.01 3.96 13.71
N VAL A 133 -3.17 2.94 14.56
CA VAL A 133 -3.43 1.56 14.14
C VAL A 133 -4.69 1.40 13.28
N PHE A 134 -5.67 2.29 13.40
CA PHE A 134 -6.90 2.24 12.61
C PHE A 134 -6.78 2.92 11.24
N ALA A 135 -5.76 3.77 11.03
CA ALA A 135 -5.63 4.51 9.79
C ALA A 135 -5.51 3.64 8.52
N PRO A 136 -4.77 2.51 8.51
CA PRO A 136 -4.77 1.61 7.36
C PRO A 136 -6.13 0.95 7.10
N VAL A 137 -6.87 0.62 8.17
CA VAL A 137 -8.24 0.06 8.07
C VAL A 137 -9.16 1.08 7.40
N ASP A 138 -9.18 2.32 7.93
CA ASP A 138 -10.03 3.39 7.40
C ASP A 138 -9.73 3.67 5.92
N ALA A 139 -8.44 3.78 5.55
CA ALA A 139 -8.02 4.05 4.18
C ALA A 139 -8.41 2.91 3.21
N THR A 140 -8.19 1.66 3.60
CA THR A 140 -8.49 0.49 2.77
C THR A 140 -10.00 0.28 2.60
N LEU A 141 -10.78 0.45 3.68
CA LEU A 141 -12.24 0.37 3.59
C LEU A 141 -12.82 1.52 2.76
N LEU A 142 -12.28 2.74 2.89
CA LEU A 142 -12.70 3.88 2.07
C LEU A 142 -12.48 3.60 0.58
N TYR A 143 -11.31 3.09 0.19
CA TYR A 143 -11.05 2.63 -1.17
C TYR A 143 -12.10 1.60 -1.61
N GLY A 144 -12.31 0.55 -0.82
CA GLY A 144 -13.28 -0.51 -1.15
C GLY A 144 -14.68 0.02 -1.37
N VAL A 145 -15.15 0.94 -0.50
CA VAL A 145 -16.48 1.59 -0.64
C VAL A 145 -16.55 2.43 -1.91
N ILE A 146 -15.52 3.24 -2.20
CA ILE A 146 -15.49 4.08 -3.41
C ILE A 146 -15.59 3.21 -4.67
N VAL A 147 -14.75 2.18 -4.79
CA VAL A 147 -14.75 1.30 -5.96
C VAL A 147 -16.05 0.51 -6.08
N LEU A 148 -16.60 0.05 -4.95
CA LEU A 148 -17.89 -0.64 -4.93
C LEU A 148 -19.03 0.27 -5.45
N LEU A 149 -19.04 1.54 -5.03
CA LEU A 149 -20.02 2.53 -5.52
C LEU A 149 -19.83 2.83 -7.01
N LEU A 150 -18.58 2.99 -7.46
CA LEU A 150 -18.28 3.20 -8.88
C LEU A 150 -18.68 2.00 -9.75
N ASN A 151 -18.49 0.77 -9.24
CA ASN A 151 -18.98 -0.43 -9.91
C ASN A 151 -20.53 -0.49 -9.91
N ALA A 152 -21.19 -0.12 -8.81
CA ALA A 152 -22.65 -0.09 -8.73
C ALA A 152 -23.28 0.90 -9.73
N VAL A 153 -22.62 2.03 -10.01
CA VAL A 153 -23.07 2.98 -11.04
C VAL A 153 -22.45 2.71 -12.42
N ARG A 154 -21.77 1.56 -12.59
CA ARG A 154 -21.18 1.08 -13.84
C ARG A 154 -20.12 2.00 -14.46
N VAL A 155 -19.41 2.78 -13.65
CA VAL A 155 -18.28 3.62 -14.08
C VAL A 155 -17.00 2.81 -14.20
N VAL A 156 -16.80 1.80 -13.30
CA VAL A 156 -15.72 0.86 -13.37
C VAL A 156 -16.24 -0.58 -13.37
N ASP A 157 -15.53 -1.47 -14.05
CA ASP A 157 -15.74 -2.90 -13.87
C ASP A 157 -14.92 -3.32 -12.63
N GLY A 158 -15.59 -3.84 -11.59
CA GLY A 158 -14.95 -4.13 -10.31
C GLY A 158 -13.63 -4.91 -10.49
N PRO A 159 -12.47 -4.36 -10.05
CA PRO A 159 -11.15 -4.90 -10.36
C PRO A 159 -10.87 -6.25 -9.70
N TYR A 160 -11.64 -6.60 -8.69
CA TYR A 160 -11.56 -7.86 -7.97
C TYR A 160 -12.94 -8.51 -7.90
N PHE A 161 -13.02 -9.84 -7.95
CA PHE A 161 -14.30 -10.57 -7.94
C PHE A 161 -15.20 -10.16 -6.76
N PHE A 162 -14.62 -9.86 -5.60
CA PHE A 162 -15.37 -9.43 -4.41
C PHE A 162 -15.81 -7.96 -4.42
N LEU A 163 -15.50 -7.19 -5.47
CA LEU A 163 -15.98 -5.82 -5.70
C LEU A 163 -16.97 -5.72 -6.89
N LYS A 164 -17.34 -6.84 -7.48
CA LYS A 164 -18.29 -6.91 -8.60
C LYS A 164 -19.70 -7.08 -8.08
N VAL A 165 -20.42 -5.97 -7.85
CA VAL A 165 -21.75 -5.97 -7.21
C VAL A 165 -22.83 -6.73 -7.98
N TYR A 166 -22.66 -6.89 -9.29
CA TYR A 166 -23.62 -7.60 -10.15
C TYR A 166 -23.32 -9.07 -10.34
N GLU A 167 -22.11 -9.53 -9.96
CA GLU A 167 -21.64 -10.90 -10.14
C GLU A 167 -21.45 -11.63 -8.81
N THR A 168 -21.34 -10.89 -7.70
CA THR A 168 -21.00 -11.44 -6.38
C THR A 168 -22.13 -11.22 -5.37
N ALA A 169 -22.45 -12.26 -4.61
CA ALA A 169 -23.46 -12.18 -3.56
C ALA A 169 -23.10 -11.12 -2.51
N PRO A 170 -24.03 -10.28 -2.03
CA PRO A 170 -23.75 -9.25 -1.02
C PRO A 170 -23.08 -9.78 0.25
N SER A 171 -23.44 -10.98 0.68
CA SER A 171 -22.80 -11.64 1.84
C SER A 171 -21.32 -11.90 1.63
N THR A 172 -20.92 -12.28 0.41
CA THR A 172 -19.52 -12.49 0.04
C THR A 172 -18.75 -11.17 0.05
N ILE A 173 -19.34 -10.09 -0.46
CA ILE A 173 -18.74 -8.75 -0.44
C ILE A 173 -18.50 -8.33 1.03
N VAL A 174 -19.53 -8.41 1.88
CA VAL A 174 -19.40 -8.07 3.31
C VAL A 174 -18.35 -8.93 4.02
N MET A 175 -18.31 -10.22 3.72
CA MET A 175 -17.31 -11.13 4.28
C MET A 175 -15.87 -10.67 3.91
N TRP A 176 -15.62 -10.35 2.64
CA TRP A 176 -14.29 -9.87 2.21
C TRP A 176 -13.91 -8.52 2.81
N PHE A 177 -14.85 -7.60 2.95
CA PHE A 177 -14.61 -6.34 3.68
C PHE A 177 -14.20 -6.62 5.12
N GLY A 178 -14.85 -7.57 5.81
CA GLY A 178 -14.50 -8.00 7.16
C GLY A 178 -13.11 -8.63 7.22
N ILE A 179 -12.78 -9.55 6.31
CA ILE A 179 -11.47 -10.22 6.24
C ILE A 179 -10.35 -9.17 6.04
N ILE A 180 -10.52 -8.28 5.07
CA ILE A 180 -9.52 -7.24 4.76
C ILE A 180 -9.37 -6.25 5.91
N ALA A 181 -10.47 -5.84 6.56
CA ALA A 181 -10.41 -4.95 7.73
C ALA A 181 -9.64 -5.57 8.89
N VAL A 182 -9.90 -6.83 9.21
CA VAL A 182 -9.17 -7.57 10.26
C VAL A 182 -7.71 -7.74 9.89
N LEU A 183 -7.39 -8.08 8.64
CA LEU A 183 -6.02 -8.20 8.14
C LEU A 183 -5.27 -6.89 8.29
N CYS A 184 -5.83 -5.78 7.82
CA CYS A 184 -5.25 -4.44 7.96
C CYS A 184 -5.00 -4.08 9.44
N TRP A 185 -5.96 -4.35 10.32
CA TRP A 185 -5.83 -4.06 11.74
C TRP A 185 -4.70 -4.88 12.38
N VAL A 186 -4.65 -6.20 12.13
CA VAL A 186 -3.62 -7.10 12.66
C VAL A 186 -2.22 -6.66 12.19
N LEU A 187 -2.04 -6.44 10.88
CA LEU A 187 -0.77 -5.97 10.33
C LEU A 187 -0.35 -4.63 10.94
N SER A 188 -1.28 -3.68 11.02
CA SER A 188 -1.03 -2.36 11.61
C SER A 188 -0.63 -2.46 13.08
N ALA A 189 -1.30 -3.31 13.87
CA ALA A 189 -0.97 -3.54 15.27
C ALA A 189 0.44 -4.14 15.43
N ILE A 190 0.79 -5.15 14.63
CA ILE A 190 2.11 -5.78 14.60
C ILE A 190 3.19 -4.75 14.24
N TYR A 191 2.96 -3.97 13.17
CA TYR A 191 3.92 -2.98 12.69
C TYR A 191 4.16 -1.87 13.72
N CYS A 192 3.10 -1.36 14.34
CA CYS A 192 3.21 -0.39 15.42
C CYS A 192 3.96 -0.96 16.63
N TRP A 193 3.74 -2.23 16.98
CA TRP A 193 4.41 -2.89 18.08
C TRP A 193 5.92 -3.06 17.81
N ILE A 194 6.30 -3.60 16.63
CA ILE A 194 7.69 -3.77 16.23
C ILE A 194 8.42 -2.43 16.20
N ARG A 195 7.80 -1.41 15.57
CA ARG A 195 8.40 -0.08 15.47
C ARG A 195 8.66 0.55 16.85
N ARG A 196 7.75 0.36 17.82
CA ARG A 196 7.95 0.86 19.19
C ARG A 196 9.13 0.21 19.90
N LYS A 197 9.45 -1.06 19.57
CA LYS A 197 10.62 -1.75 20.13
C LYS A 197 11.94 -1.29 19.50
N ASN A 198 11.91 -0.80 18.27
CA ASN A 198 13.08 -0.39 17.50
C ASN A 198 13.32 1.14 17.52
N ALA A 199 12.43 1.91 18.15
CA ALA A 199 12.54 3.35 18.35
C ALA A 199 13.24 3.66 19.66
#